data_a13da08ccb3941ca55c024fc7b4c8059
#
_entry.id   a13da08ccb3941ca55c024fc7b4c8059
#
_cell.length_a   1.000
_cell.length_b   1.000
_cell.length_c   1.000
_cell.angle_alpha   90.00
_cell.angle_beta   90.00
_cell.angle_gamma   90.00
#
_symmetry.space_group_name_H-M   'P 1'
#
loop_
_entity.id
_entity.type
_entity.pdbx_description
1 polymer ?
#
loop_
_entity_poly.entity_id
_entity_poly.type
_entity_poly.pdbx_seq_one_letter_code
_entity_poly.pdbx_strand_id
1 'polypeptide(L)'
;MKWITRKNIRVNRAATCWLIGRFLDPEAELIFLSPEEVASIQNETGGVGFDAPDAGYPHQNAQGLCSFAALVHERLAHDPVLVEMARIVQAADIQGQLDNHPAARGLQLISGGFPLVTGDDHETVARSAFVYDALYASIKNNQAR
;
A
#
# COMPACT_ATOMS: atom_id res chain seq x y z
N MET A 1 13.99 -3.46 -9.29
CA MET A 1 12.71 -3.36 -10.06
C MET A 1 12.09 -1.98 -9.84
N LYS A 2 11.55 -1.41 -10.89
CA LYS A 2 10.82 -0.14 -10.79
C LYS A 2 9.36 -0.40 -10.44
N TRP A 3 8.88 0.32 -9.42
CA TRP A 3 7.49 0.26 -8.95
C TRP A 3 6.91 1.67 -9.06
N ILE A 4 5.81 1.80 -9.78
CA ILE A 4 5.32 3.10 -10.24
C ILE A 4 3.90 3.33 -9.76
N THR A 5 3.65 4.49 -9.12
CA THR A 5 2.31 4.82 -8.64
C THR A 5 2.04 6.33 -8.72
N ARG A 6 0.85 6.72 -8.30
CA ARG A 6 0.43 8.12 -8.31
C ARG A 6 1.03 8.89 -7.13
N LYS A 7 1.28 10.17 -7.35
CA LYS A 7 1.77 11.10 -6.32
C LYS A 7 0.79 11.28 -5.16
N ASN A 8 1.28 11.88 -4.09
CA ASN A 8 0.52 12.25 -2.88
C ASN A 8 -0.06 11.01 -2.21
N ILE A 9 0.84 10.10 -1.86
CA ILE A 9 0.47 8.80 -1.30
C ILE A 9 -0.14 8.94 0.10
N ARG A 10 -1.17 8.13 0.33
CA ARG A 10 -1.85 8.02 1.62
C ARG A 10 -2.06 6.54 1.93
N VAL A 11 -3.23 6.16 2.32
CA VAL A 11 -3.64 4.85 2.83
C VAL A 11 -2.96 3.67 2.12
N ASN A 12 -3.50 3.28 0.97
CA ASN A 12 -3.08 2.07 0.27
C ASN A 12 -1.69 2.22 -0.36
N ARG A 13 -1.42 3.36 -0.99
CA ARG A 13 -0.13 3.53 -1.68
C ARG A 13 1.05 3.59 -0.71
N ALA A 14 0.89 4.25 0.45
CA ALA A 14 1.93 4.27 1.47
C ALA A 14 2.16 2.86 2.03
N ALA A 15 1.09 2.14 2.35
CA ALA A 15 1.17 0.76 2.84
C ALA A 15 1.82 -0.16 1.80
N THR A 16 1.45 0.00 0.53
CA THR A 16 2.00 -0.82 -0.55
C THR A 16 3.50 -0.56 -0.74
N CYS A 17 3.94 0.70 -0.67
CA CYS A 17 5.38 1.02 -0.73
C CYS A 17 6.15 0.33 0.40
N TRP A 18 5.60 0.36 1.62
CA TRP A 18 6.19 -0.35 2.76
C TRP A 18 6.28 -1.86 2.50
N LEU A 19 5.19 -2.45 2.01
CA LEU A 19 5.12 -3.89 1.71
C LEU A 19 6.19 -4.29 0.68
N ILE A 20 6.31 -3.50 -0.38
CA ILE A 20 7.28 -3.76 -1.45
C ILE A 20 8.69 -3.78 -0.88
N GLY A 21 9.09 -2.72 -0.19
CA GLY A 21 10.46 -2.59 0.31
C GLY A 21 10.80 -3.60 1.40
N ARG A 22 9.81 -3.98 2.20
CA ARG A 22 10.05 -4.86 3.35
C ARG A 22 9.95 -6.35 3.00
N PHE A 23 9.08 -6.74 2.07
CA PHE A 23 8.75 -8.15 1.84
C PHE A 23 8.93 -8.62 0.40
N LEU A 24 8.94 -7.74 -0.58
CA LEU A 24 8.95 -8.16 -1.99
C LEU A 24 10.23 -7.79 -2.72
N ASP A 25 10.72 -6.56 -2.54
CA ASP A 25 11.85 -6.04 -3.31
C ASP A 25 12.61 -4.99 -2.49
N PRO A 26 13.62 -5.42 -1.70
CA PRO A 26 14.41 -4.50 -0.88
C PRO A 26 15.16 -3.43 -1.68
N GLU A 27 15.38 -3.69 -2.96
CA GLU A 27 16.08 -2.76 -3.86
C GLU A 27 15.12 -2.01 -4.79
N ALA A 28 13.84 -1.94 -4.41
CA ALA A 28 12.82 -1.29 -5.22
C ALA A 28 13.14 0.18 -5.47
N GLU A 29 13.00 0.59 -6.72
CA GLU A 29 13.01 2.00 -7.11
C GLU A 29 11.56 2.47 -7.21
N LEU A 30 11.15 3.35 -6.30
CA LEU A 30 9.79 3.86 -6.26
C LEU A 30 9.69 5.13 -7.10
N ILE A 31 8.72 5.16 -8.01
CA ILE A 31 8.50 6.29 -8.94
C ILE A 31 7.08 6.81 -8.75
N PHE A 32 6.96 8.11 -8.49
CA PHE A 32 5.67 8.76 -8.22
C PHE A 32 5.35 9.75 -9.34
N LEU A 33 4.22 9.54 -10.01
CA LEU A 33 3.83 10.29 -11.21
C LEU A 33 2.37 10.75 -11.12
N SER A 34 1.93 11.55 -12.07
CA SER A 34 0.51 11.82 -12.22
C SER A 34 -0.21 10.56 -12.70
N PRO A 35 -1.51 10.42 -12.39
CA PRO A 35 -2.23 9.15 -12.66
C PRO A 35 -2.13 8.65 -14.09
N GLU A 36 -2.21 9.55 -15.07
CA GLU A 36 -2.20 9.21 -16.48
C GLU A 36 -0.82 8.77 -17.00
N GLU A 37 0.25 9.05 -16.25
CA GLU A 37 1.61 8.68 -16.65
C GLU A 37 2.02 7.29 -16.19
N VAL A 38 1.34 6.73 -15.19
CA VAL A 38 1.75 5.48 -14.56
C VAL A 38 1.79 4.33 -15.58
N ALA A 39 0.71 4.12 -16.32
CA ALA A 39 0.64 3.03 -17.30
C ALA A 39 1.68 3.21 -18.42
N SER A 40 1.90 4.44 -18.87
CA SER A 40 2.88 4.73 -19.91
C SER A 40 4.29 4.36 -19.46
N ILE A 41 4.68 4.78 -18.27
CA ILE A 41 6.03 4.49 -17.75
C ILE A 41 6.16 3.01 -17.39
N GLN A 42 5.10 2.38 -16.87
CA GLN A 42 5.07 0.94 -16.67
C GLN A 42 5.42 0.18 -17.95
N ASN A 43 4.73 0.51 -19.03
CA ASN A 43 4.93 -0.16 -20.33
C ASN A 43 6.30 0.14 -20.92
N GLU A 44 6.77 1.37 -20.79
CA GLU A 44 8.05 1.81 -21.35
C GLU A 44 9.24 1.15 -20.62
N THR A 45 9.16 1.01 -19.30
CA THR A 45 10.28 0.55 -18.48
C THR A 45 10.23 -0.92 -18.12
N GLY A 46 9.08 -1.58 -18.34
CA GLY A 46 8.88 -2.95 -17.84
C GLY A 46 8.68 -3.01 -16.32
N GLY A 47 8.47 -1.87 -15.66
CA GLY A 47 8.21 -1.81 -14.23
C GLY A 47 6.80 -2.27 -13.87
N VAL A 48 6.47 -2.21 -12.59
CA VAL A 48 5.17 -2.62 -12.06
C VAL A 48 4.42 -1.37 -11.58
N GLY A 49 3.28 -1.10 -12.20
CA GLY A 49 2.38 -0.02 -11.75
C GLY A 49 1.41 -0.52 -10.69
N PHE A 50 1.05 0.33 -9.75
CA PHE A 50 0.05 -0.01 -8.75
C PHE A 50 -0.81 1.19 -8.36
N ASP A 51 -2.05 0.92 -8.04
CA ASP A 51 -3.08 1.89 -7.61
C ASP A 51 -3.19 3.09 -8.56
N ALA A 52 -3.33 2.77 -9.85
CA ALA A 52 -3.50 3.79 -10.90
C ALA A 52 -4.26 3.16 -12.08
N PRO A 53 -4.87 4.01 -12.95
CA PRO A 53 -5.54 3.50 -14.14
C PRO A 53 -4.59 2.67 -15.01
N ASP A 54 -5.06 1.52 -15.45
CA ASP A 54 -4.33 0.60 -16.33
C ASP A 54 -3.00 0.08 -15.77
N ALA A 55 -2.81 0.19 -14.47
CA ALA A 55 -1.65 -0.37 -13.78
C ALA A 55 -1.81 -1.89 -13.63
N GLY A 56 -0.67 -2.58 -13.49
CA GLY A 56 -0.65 -4.02 -13.25
C GLY A 56 -1.43 -4.42 -12.00
N TYR A 57 -1.37 -3.60 -10.95
CA TYR A 57 -2.21 -3.72 -9.76
C TYR A 57 -3.09 -2.48 -9.67
N PRO A 58 -4.32 -2.53 -10.20
CA PRO A 58 -5.19 -1.36 -10.22
C PRO A 58 -5.68 -0.96 -8.82
N HIS A 59 -6.36 0.17 -8.73
CA HIS A 59 -6.95 0.63 -7.47
C HIS A 59 -7.82 -0.46 -6.84
N GLN A 60 -8.60 -1.15 -7.67
CA GLN A 60 -9.42 -2.27 -7.24
C GLN A 60 -9.43 -3.31 -8.37
N ASN A 61 -9.01 -4.55 -8.07
CA ASN A 61 -8.95 -5.59 -9.09
C ASN A 61 -10.31 -6.29 -9.29
N ALA A 62 -10.33 -7.34 -10.12
CA ALA A 62 -11.57 -8.07 -10.42
C ALA A 62 -12.20 -8.72 -9.19
N GLN A 63 -11.41 -9.03 -8.16
CA GLN A 63 -11.89 -9.56 -6.88
C GLN A 63 -12.26 -8.46 -5.88
N GLY A 64 -12.19 -7.20 -6.27
CA GLY A 64 -12.50 -6.07 -5.41
C GLY A 64 -11.38 -5.67 -4.45
N LEU A 65 -10.16 -6.17 -4.66
CA LEU A 65 -9.02 -5.94 -3.76
C LEU A 65 -8.20 -4.72 -4.17
N CYS A 66 -7.80 -3.90 -3.18
CA CYS A 66 -6.82 -2.84 -3.39
C CYS A 66 -5.44 -3.44 -3.67
N SER A 67 -4.49 -2.62 -4.13
CA SER A 67 -3.17 -3.14 -4.52
C SER A 67 -2.44 -3.83 -3.39
N PHE A 68 -2.52 -3.31 -2.16
CA PHE A 68 -1.92 -3.97 -0.99
C PHE A 68 -2.49 -5.37 -0.79
N ALA A 69 -3.81 -5.48 -0.73
CA ALA A 69 -4.48 -6.76 -0.52
C ALA A 69 -4.21 -7.74 -1.67
N ALA A 70 -4.20 -7.24 -2.90
CA ALA A 70 -3.91 -8.06 -4.08
C ALA A 70 -2.51 -8.66 -4.02
N LEU A 71 -1.50 -7.85 -3.67
CA LEU A 71 -0.12 -8.31 -3.53
C LEU A 71 0.04 -9.34 -2.42
N VAL A 72 -0.61 -9.11 -1.28
CA VAL A 72 -0.56 -10.07 -0.17
C VAL A 72 -1.19 -11.40 -0.58
N HIS A 73 -2.39 -11.36 -1.17
CA HIS A 73 -3.08 -12.58 -1.61
C HIS A 73 -2.27 -13.35 -2.65
N GLU A 74 -1.64 -12.64 -3.57
CA GLU A 74 -0.92 -13.26 -4.69
C GLU A 74 0.43 -13.83 -4.25
N ARG A 75 1.17 -13.13 -3.38
CA ARG A 75 2.58 -13.45 -3.11
C ARG A 75 2.92 -13.74 -1.66
N LEU A 76 2.09 -13.33 -0.70
CA LEU A 76 2.43 -13.34 0.72
C LEU A 76 1.32 -13.94 1.59
N ALA A 77 0.43 -14.74 1.01
CA ALA A 77 -0.72 -15.32 1.71
C ALA A 77 -0.32 -16.26 2.86
N HIS A 78 0.92 -16.70 2.90
CA HIS A 78 1.43 -17.56 3.97
C HIS A 78 1.72 -16.80 5.28
N ASP A 79 1.75 -15.48 5.25
CA ASP A 79 2.00 -14.65 6.45
C ASP A 79 0.66 -14.16 7.01
N PRO A 80 0.21 -14.74 8.15
CA PRO A 80 -1.10 -14.36 8.72
C PRO A 80 -1.14 -12.90 9.22
N VAL A 81 0.01 -12.32 9.54
CA VAL A 81 0.07 -10.90 9.95
C VAL A 81 -0.23 -10.01 8.74
N LEU A 82 0.38 -10.29 7.61
CA LEU A 82 0.12 -9.53 6.38
C LEU A 82 -1.30 -9.71 5.88
N VAL A 83 -1.87 -10.91 6.04
CA VAL A 83 -3.28 -11.15 5.69
C VAL A 83 -4.20 -10.26 6.53
N GLU A 84 -3.92 -10.12 7.84
CA GLU A 84 -4.70 -9.22 8.70
C GLU A 84 -4.47 -7.75 8.32
N MET A 85 -3.23 -7.35 8.03
CA MET A 85 -2.95 -6.00 7.55
C MET A 85 -3.70 -5.70 6.25
N ALA A 86 -3.80 -6.69 5.36
CA ALA A 86 -4.53 -6.52 4.10
C ALA A 86 -6.01 -6.21 4.36
N ARG A 87 -6.62 -6.84 5.37
CA ARG A 87 -8.00 -6.55 5.76
C ARG A 87 -8.16 -5.10 6.25
N ILE A 88 -7.18 -4.62 7.02
CA ILE A 88 -7.21 -3.26 7.56
C ILE A 88 -7.04 -2.23 6.44
N VAL A 89 -6.03 -2.41 5.59
CA VAL A 89 -5.75 -1.49 4.49
C VAL A 89 -6.91 -1.47 3.49
N GLN A 90 -7.46 -2.64 3.15
CA GLN A 90 -8.63 -2.76 2.28
C GLN A 90 -9.80 -1.95 2.83
N ALA A 91 -10.13 -2.14 4.10
CA ALA A 91 -11.25 -1.45 4.74
C ALA A 91 -11.02 0.06 4.81
N ALA A 92 -9.77 0.48 5.03
CA ALA A 92 -9.42 1.89 5.13
C ALA A 92 -9.42 2.61 3.78
N ASP A 93 -9.12 1.90 2.70
CA ASP A 93 -8.90 2.49 1.37
C ASP A 93 -10.14 2.44 0.48
N ILE A 94 -10.88 1.34 0.49
CA ILE A 94 -12.00 1.16 -0.43
C ILE A 94 -13.26 1.81 0.12
N GLN A 95 -13.88 2.66 -0.69
CA GLN A 95 -15.09 3.38 -0.31
C GLN A 95 -16.19 2.40 0.14
N GLY A 96 -16.83 2.73 1.26
CA GLY A 96 -17.92 1.93 1.80
C GLY A 96 -17.50 0.76 2.68
N GLN A 97 -16.20 0.53 2.88
CA GLN A 97 -15.69 -0.61 3.63
C GLN A 97 -15.13 -0.28 5.02
N LEU A 98 -15.18 0.99 5.44
CA LEU A 98 -14.61 1.41 6.74
C LEU A 98 -15.09 0.60 7.94
N ASP A 99 -16.34 0.16 7.91
CA ASP A 99 -16.91 -0.59 9.04
C ASP A 99 -16.52 -2.07 9.01
N ASN A 100 -15.81 -2.53 7.98
CA ASN A 100 -15.38 -3.93 7.87
C ASN A 100 -14.23 -4.28 8.82
N HIS A 101 -13.57 -3.28 9.40
CA HIS A 101 -12.50 -3.53 10.37
C HIS A 101 -12.41 -2.36 11.37
N PRO A 102 -12.31 -2.64 12.68
CA PRO A 102 -12.27 -1.58 13.68
C PRO A 102 -11.05 -0.65 13.58
N ALA A 103 -9.93 -1.12 13.03
CA ALA A 103 -8.73 -0.31 12.89
C ALA A 103 -8.74 0.60 11.64
N ALA A 104 -9.68 0.40 10.72
CA ALA A 104 -9.67 1.08 9.42
C ALA A 104 -9.78 2.60 9.54
N ARG A 105 -10.66 3.10 10.39
CA ARG A 105 -10.86 4.55 10.56
C ARG A 105 -9.61 5.23 11.11
N GLY A 106 -8.92 4.58 12.06
CA GLY A 106 -7.68 5.09 12.61
C GLY A 106 -6.58 5.18 11.56
N LEU A 107 -6.41 4.11 10.78
CA LEU A 107 -5.41 4.10 9.71
C LEU A 107 -5.73 5.15 8.63
N GLN A 108 -6.99 5.25 8.22
CA GLN A 108 -7.42 6.24 7.24
C GLN A 108 -7.10 7.67 7.72
N LEU A 109 -7.42 7.97 8.97
CA LEU A 109 -7.19 9.30 9.54
C LEU A 109 -5.70 9.62 9.61
N ILE A 110 -4.90 8.70 10.14
CA ILE A 110 -3.45 8.90 10.28
C ILE A 110 -2.79 9.05 8.90
N SER A 111 -3.07 8.11 8.00
CA SER A 111 -2.43 8.11 6.68
C SER A 111 -2.88 9.26 5.79
N GLY A 112 -4.09 9.76 5.99
CA GLY A 112 -4.58 10.96 5.31
C GLY A 112 -3.76 12.21 5.68
N GLY A 113 -3.10 12.19 6.83
CA GLY A 113 -2.23 13.26 7.28
C GLY A 113 -0.81 13.20 6.72
N PHE A 114 -0.37 12.08 6.16
CA PHE A 114 1.00 11.93 5.69
C PHE A 114 1.44 13.05 4.74
N PRO A 115 0.72 13.35 3.65
CA PRO A 115 1.17 14.39 2.72
C PRO A 115 1.08 15.79 3.29
N LEU A 116 0.41 15.98 4.41
CA LEU A 116 0.29 17.29 5.08
C LEU A 116 1.52 17.61 5.93
N VAL A 117 2.33 16.60 6.28
CA VAL A 117 3.49 16.76 7.17
C VAL A 117 4.80 16.32 6.54
N THR A 118 4.79 15.97 5.24
CA THR A 118 5.98 15.57 4.50
C THR A 118 6.17 16.47 3.28
N GLY A 119 7.40 16.56 2.78
CA GLY A 119 7.73 17.38 1.63
C GLY A 119 7.49 16.71 0.29
N ASP A 120 7.63 15.38 0.23
CA ASP A 120 7.39 14.59 -0.99
C ASP A 120 7.06 13.14 -0.62
N ASP A 121 6.76 12.32 -1.65
CA ASP A 121 6.35 10.95 -1.44
C ASP A 121 7.47 10.05 -0.93
N HIS A 122 8.71 10.32 -1.31
CA HIS A 122 9.86 9.55 -0.79
C HIS A 122 10.01 9.78 0.72
N GLU A 123 9.82 11.00 1.18
CA GLU A 123 9.82 11.30 2.61
C GLU A 123 8.64 10.60 3.31
N THR A 124 7.46 10.58 2.69
CA THR A 124 6.30 9.87 3.23
C THR A 124 6.62 8.39 3.40
N VAL A 125 7.19 7.74 2.39
CA VAL A 125 7.58 6.32 2.49
C VAL A 125 8.53 6.11 3.66
N ALA A 126 9.58 6.92 3.75
CA ALA A 126 10.59 6.76 4.80
C ALA A 126 10.01 6.94 6.20
N ARG A 127 9.18 7.97 6.40
CA ARG A 127 8.63 8.28 7.72
C ARG A 127 7.45 7.39 8.12
N SER A 128 6.58 7.04 7.17
CA SER A 128 5.41 6.19 7.46
C SER A 128 5.78 4.73 7.66
N ALA A 129 6.99 4.32 7.28
CA ALA A 129 7.45 2.95 7.52
C ALA A 129 7.34 2.57 9.00
N PHE A 130 7.60 3.50 9.90
CA PHE A 130 7.44 3.25 11.35
C PHE A 130 6.01 2.88 11.71
N VAL A 131 5.03 3.53 11.12
CA VAL A 131 3.61 3.26 11.38
C VAL A 131 3.26 1.82 10.99
N TYR A 132 3.69 1.40 9.80
CA TYR A 132 3.39 0.04 9.33
C TYR A 132 4.22 -1.02 10.04
N ASP A 133 5.46 -0.72 10.41
CA ASP A 133 6.26 -1.60 11.25
C ASP A 133 5.58 -1.83 12.60
N ALA A 134 5.07 -0.76 13.21
CA ALA A 134 4.38 -0.85 14.49
C ALA A 134 3.08 -1.65 14.38
N LEU A 135 2.32 -1.41 13.31
CA LEU A 135 1.09 -2.16 13.05
C LEU A 135 1.38 -3.65 12.87
N TYR A 136 2.38 -3.99 12.06
CA TYR A 136 2.81 -5.38 11.85
C TYR A 136 3.20 -6.04 13.18
N ALA A 137 4.04 -5.39 13.97
CA ALA A 137 4.50 -5.91 15.24
C ALA A 137 3.35 -6.11 16.24
N SER A 138 2.41 -5.17 16.28
CA SER A 138 1.24 -5.25 17.18
C SER A 138 0.33 -6.42 16.81
N ILE A 139 0.03 -6.60 15.54
CA ILE A 139 -0.79 -7.73 15.06
C ILE A 139 -0.10 -9.05 15.37
N LYS A 140 1.21 -9.13 15.08
CA LYS A 140 2.00 -10.34 15.35
C LYS A 140 1.96 -10.71 16.84
N ASN A 141 2.13 -9.72 17.71
CA ASN A 141 2.08 -9.92 19.15
C ASN A 141 0.70 -10.40 19.61
N ASN A 142 -0.36 -9.85 19.04
CA ASN A 142 -1.73 -10.26 19.37
C ASN A 142 -2.05 -11.67 18.88
N GLN A 143 -1.56 -12.07 17.71
CA GLN A 143 -1.78 -13.41 17.19
C GLN A 143 -1.03 -14.49 17.97
N ALA A 144 0.05 -14.12 18.65
CA ALA A 144 0.84 -15.04 19.47
C ALA A 144 0.22 -15.36 20.83
N ARG A 145 -0.86 -14.66 21.20
CA ARG A 145 -1.55 -14.86 22.49
C ARG A 145 -2.56 -15.99 22.44
#